data_f00308ef8903c472948eddf0e349e31c
#
_entry.id   f00308ef8903c472948eddf0e349e31c
#
_cell.length_a   1.000
_cell.length_b   1.000
_cell.length_c   1.000
_cell.angle_alpha   90.00
_cell.angle_beta   90.00
_cell.angle_gamma   90.00
#
_symmetry.space_group_name_H-M   'P 1'
#
loop_
_entity.id
_entity.type
_entity.pdbx_description
1 polymer ?
#
loop_
_entity_poly.entity_id
_entity_poly.type
_entity_poly.pdbx_seq_one_letter_code
_entity_poly.pdbx_strand_id
1 'polypeptide(L)'
;MIVNWSTMKLTSPRINPDLDIPALADEFRQHGKIRISNVLTEDFANQVFTCLDDNVPWRVMYYNHKGKGPEVVGRIYPQQWAVMSEEQKQALIERVREEAGNNFHYLYNGYDVLDARRKGQDPQLFLQTFLDFVGSDEYFNFIRQVSGDQVFNRVDCHAARYLPGHFLKEHVDSSPFENRQMAYVFNFTRNWDADFGGLTLFLDD
;
A
#
# COMPACT_ATOMS: atom_id res chain seq x y z
N MET A 1 -11.70 -12.10 -19.27
CA MET A 1 -10.66 -11.89 -20.30
C MET A 1 -9.37 -11.66 -19.56
N ILE A 2 -8.43 -12.60 -19.55
CA ILE A 2 -7.14 -12.45 -18.84
C ILE A 2 -6.25 -11.61 -19.75
N VAL A 3 -5.97 -10.39 -19.35
CA VAL A 3 -5.00 -9.53 -20.06
C VAL A 3 -3.61 -10.05 -19.75
N ASN A 4 -2.88 -10.48 -20.77
CA ASN A 4 -1.51 -10.98 -20.63
C ASN A 4 -0.53 -9.80 -20.60
N TRP A 5 -0.09 -9.40 -19.42
CA TRP A 5 0.80 -8.26 -19.20
C TRP A 5 2.29 -8.55 -19.45
N SER A 6 2.66 -9.82 -19.73
CA SER A 6 4.07 -10.26 -19.80
C SER A 6 4.87 -9.76 -21.02
N THR A 7 4.31 -8.94 -21.91
CA THR A 7 4.99 -8.49 -23.14
C THR A 7 5.15 -6.97 -23.28
N MET A 8 4.65 -6.17 -22.35
CA MET A 8 4.89 -4.73 -22.38
C MET A 8 6.24 -4.39 -21.75
N LYS A 9 7.29 -4.29 -22.57
CA LYS A 9 8.48 -3.53 -22.19
C LYS A 9 8.04 -2.06 -22.09
N LEU A 10 7.85 -1.58 -20.87
CA LEU A 10 7.66 -0.15 -20.60
C LEU A 10 8.96 0.57 -20.95
N THR A 11 9.04 1.12 -22.15
CA THR A 11 10.17 1.92 -22.64
C THR A 11 10.05 3.40 -22.25
N SER A 12 8.93 3.81 -21.68
CA SER A 12 8.64 5.17 -21.26
C SER A 12 8.90 5.36 -19.76
N PRO A 13 9.31 6.56 -19.32
CA PRO A 13 9.43 6.87 -17.90
C PRO A 13 8.08 6.64 -17.19
N ARG A 14 8.15 6.17 -15.95
CA ARG A 14 6.97 5.89 -15.10
C ARG A 14 6.68 7.03 -14.15
N ILE A 15 7.71 7.77 -13.76
CA ILE A 15 7.59 9.05 -13.06
C ILE A 15 7.14 10.10 -14.08
N ASN A 16 6.20 10.95 -13.70
CA ASN A 16 5.76 12.06 -14.51
C ASN A 16 6.93 13.04 -14.75
N PRO A 17 7.32 13.28 -16.02
CA PRO A 17 8.46 14.14 -16.33
C PRO A 17 8.20 15.63 -16.07
N ASP A 18 6.94 16.04 -15.89
CA ASP A 18 6.54 17.44 -15.68
C ASP A 18 6.63 17.88 -14.20
N LEU A 19 7.12 17.02 -13.30
CA LEU A 19 7.28 17.34 -11.89
C LEU A 19 8.42 18.36 -11.68
N ASP A 20 8.13 19.40 -10.92
CA ASP A 20 9.14 20.35 -10.43
C ASP A 20 9.88 19.77 -9.22
N ILE A 21 10.88 18.92 -9.51
CA ILE A 21 11.66 18.23 -8.46
C ILE A 21 12.31 19.19 -7.47
N PRO A 22 12.94 20.33 -7.89
CA PRO A 22 13.48 21.30 -6.96
C PRO A 22 12.43 21.84 -5.97
N ALA A 23 11.24 22.23 -6.45
CA ALA A 23 10.17 22.71 -5.58
C ALA A 23 9.69 21.64 -4.59
N LEU A 24 9.56 20.39 -5.04
CA LEU A 24 9.19 19.25 -4.20
C LEU A 24 10.25 18.98 -3.11
N ALA A 25 11.53 19.08 -3.45
CA ALA A 25 12.63 18.91 -2.50
C ALA A 25 12.64 20.01 -1.43
N ASP A 26 12.35 21.26 -1.82
CA ASP A 26 12.27 22.38 -0.88
C ASP A 26 11.10 22.20 0.09
N GLU A 27 9.93 21.81 -0.38
CA GLU A 27 8.75 21.52 0.45
C GLU A 27 9.02 20.36 1.43
N PHE A 28 9.60 19.27 0.93
CA PHE A 28 9.93 18.13 1.78
C PHE A 28 10.94 18.49 2.87
N ARG A 29 11.96 19.30 2.54
CA ARG A 29 12.97 19.75 3.51
C ARG A 29 12.37 20.60 4.62
N GLN A 30 11.33 21.37 4.32
CA GLN A 30 10.66 22.22 5.30
C GLN A 30 9.75 21.43 6.25
N HIS A 31 9.10 20.38 5.77
CA HIS A 31 8.01 19.72 6.49
C HIS A 31 8.28 18.27 6.88
N GLY A 32 9.33 17.63 6.33
CA GLY A 32 9.62 16.20 6.51
C GLY A 32 8.56 15.27 5.90
N LYS A 33 7.53 15.83 5.27
CA LYS A 33 6.43 15.13 4.61
C LYS A 33 5.93 15.97 3.44
N ILE A 34 5.45 15.31 2.39
CA ILE A 34 4.95 15.97 1.18
C ILE A 34 3.86 15.13 0.52
N ARG A 35 2.90 15.79 -0.10
CA ARG A 35 1.94 15.17 -1.00
C ARG A 35 2.25 15.56 -2.44
N ILE A 36 2.54 14.59 -3.28
CA ILE A 36 2.87 14.80 -4.69
C ILE A 36 1.69 14.34 -5.55
N SER A 37 1.04 15.26 -6.23
CA SER A 37 -0.02 14.93 -7.20
C SER A 37 0.59 14.47 -8.52
N ASN A 38 -0.09 13.52 -9.17
CA ASN A 38 0.30 13.01 -10.50
C ASN A 38 1.77 12.56 -10.58
N VAL A 39 2.25 11.88 -9.53
CA VAL A 39 3.65 11.44 -9.45
C VAL A 39 4.01 10.42 -10.53
N LEU A 40 3.04 9.61 -10.97
CA LEU A 40 3.20 8.64 -12.06
C LEU A 40 2.63 9.20 -13.36
N THR A 41 3.16 8.68 -14.49
CA THR A 41 2.50 8.89 -15.76
C THR A 41 1.09 8.29 -15.76
N GLU A 42 0.16 8.92 -16.49
CA GLU A 42 -1.25 8.52 -16.47
C GLU A 42 -1.44 7.05 -16.90
N ASP A 43 -0.78 6.63 -17.96
CA ASP A 43 -0.86 5.26 -18.47
C ASP A 43 -0.40 4.23 -17.43
N PHE A 44 0.70 4.50 -16.73
CA PHE A 44 1.20 3.60 -15.70
C PHE A 44 0.27 3.56 -14.48
N ALA A 45 -0.21 4.72 -14.04
CA ALA A 45 -1.18 4.82 -12.95
C ALA A 45 -2.48 4.08 -13.26
N ASN A 46 -2.99 4.19 -14.51
CA ASN A 46 -4.19 3.49 -14.95
C ASN A 46 -4.02 1.97 -14.96
N GLN A 47 -2.86 1.46 -15.34
CA GLN A 47 -2.57 0.02 -15.32
C GLN A 47 -2.53 -0.52 -13.88
N VAL A 48 -1.91 0.22 -12.95
CA VAL A 48 -1.91 -0.13 -11.52
C VAL A 48 -3.33 -0.10 -10.97
N PHE A 49 -4.10 0.95 -11.27
CA PHE A 49 -5.50 1.06 -10.84
C PHE A 49 -6.33 -0.13 -11.31
N THR A 50 -6.28 -0.47 -12.60
CA THR A 50 -7.03 -1.61 -13.15
C THR A 50 -6.64 -2.93 -12.48
N CYS A 51 -5.35 -3.13 -12.21
CA CYS A 51 -4.90 -4.31 -11.49
C CYS A 51 -5.46 -4.36 -10.06
N LEU A 52 -5.45 -3.22 -9.34
CA LEU A 52 -5.98 -3.12 -7.98
C LEU A 52 -7.50 -3.35 -7.92
N ASP A 53 -8.23 -2.85 -8.90
CA ASP A 53 -9.68 -2.94 -8.93
C ASP A 53 -10.17 -4.35 -9.29
N ASP A 54 -9.60 -4.94 -10.33
CA ASP A 54 -10.14 -6.14 -10.98
C ASP A 54 -9.42 -7.45 -10.61
N ASN A 55 -8.11 -7.41 -10.28
CA ASN A 55 -7.29 -8.62 -10.34
C ASN A 55 -6.71 -9.06 -8.99
N VAL A 56 -6.60 -8.19 -8.02
CA VAL A 56 -5.94 -8.52 -6.75
C VAL A 56 -6.79 -9.47 -5.91
N PRO A 57 -6.25 -10.63 -5.49
CA PRO A 57 -6.93 -11.55 -4.60
C PRO A 57 -6.87 -11.04 -3.14
N TRP A 58 -7.67 -10.02 -2.86
CA TRP A 58 -7.69 -9.34 -1.57
C TRP A 58 -7.92 -10.28 -0.40
N ARG A 59 -7.09 -10.15 0.63
CA ARG A 59 -7.20 -10.87 1.90
C ARG A 59 -7.73 -9.92 2.95
N VAL A 60 -8.64 -10.39 3.81
CA VAL A 60 -9.02 -9.60 4.99
C VAL A 60 -7.87 -9.68 5.99
N MET A 61 -7.30 -8.53 6.30
CA MET A 61 -6.18 -8.36 7.23
C MET A 61 -6.69 -7.73 8.52
N TYR A 62 -6.34 -8.30 9.65
CA TYR A 62 -6.73 -7.74 10.95
C TYR A 62 -5.66 -8.02 12.00
N TYR A 63 -5.63 -7.19 13.04
CA TYR A 63 -4.78 -7.45 14.18
C TYR A 63 -5.40 -8.54 15.07
N ASN A 64 -4.62 -9.57 15.35
CA ASN A 64 -5.02 -10.68 16.22
C ASN A 64 -4.21 -10.63 17.52
N HIS A 65 -4.73 -9.95 18.54
CA HIS A 65 -4.03 -9.77 19.82
C HIS A 65 -3.75 -11.06 20.57
N LYS A 66 -4.45 -12.16 20.25
CA LYS A 66 -4.21 -13.49 20.82
C LYS A 66 -3.11 -14.25 20.10
N GLY A 67 -2.68 -13.77 18.93
CA GLY A 67 -1.59 -14.35 18.16
C GLY A 67 -0.23 -14.02 18.78
N LYS A 68 0.76 -14.85 18.48
CA LYS A 68 2.17 -14.63 18.86
C LYS A 68 3.03 -14.63 17.60
N GLY A 69 4.05 -13.77 17.58
CA GLY A 69 4.92 -13.67 16.41
C GLY A 69 4.11 -13.37 15.12
N PRO A 70 4.31 -14.15 14.03
CA PRO A 70 3.59 -13.91 12.78
C PRO A 70 2.07 -14.05 12.85
N GLU A 71 1.53 -14.73 13.86
CA GLU A 71 0.08 -14.96 14.05
C GLU A 71 -0.64 -13.71 14.57
N VAL A 72 0.08 -12.71 15.02
CA VAL A 72 -0.50 -11.40 15.38
C VAL A 72 -1.15 -10.72 14.16
N VAL A 73 -0.73 -11.09 12.95
CA VAL A 73 -1.36 -10.66 11.70
C VAL A 73 -2.38 -11.70 11.27
N GLY A 74 -3.65 -11.47 11.60
CA GLY A 74 -4.75 -12.29 11.11
C GLY A 74 -4.93 -12.09 9.60
N ARG A 75 -5.10 -13.20 8.87
CA ARG A 75 -5.31 -13.20 7.42
C ARG A 75 -6.42 -14.17 7.07
N ILE A 76 -7.41 -13.68 6.32
CA ILE A 76 -8.45 -14.54 5.75
C ILE A 76 -8.36 -14.42 4.23
N TYR A 77 -8.11 -15.51 3.58
CA TYR A 77 -7.98 -15.60 2.13
C TYR A 77 -9.35 -15.52 1.44
N PRO A 78 -9.42 -15.10 0.16
CA PRO A 78 -10.69 -14.94 -0.55
C PRO A 78 -11.59 -16.18 -0.48
N GLN A 79 -11.02 -17.37 -0.63
CA GLN A 79 -11.75 -18.63 -0.59
C GLN A 79 -12.35 -18.91 0.80
N GLN A 80 -11.63 -18.56 1.86
CA GLN A 80 -12.10 -18.71 3.24
C GLN A 80 -13.21 -17.69 3.52
N TRP A 81 -13.02 -16.43 3.09
CA TRP A 81 -14.00 -15.37 3.25
C TRP A 81 -15.31 -15.68 2.52
N ALA A 82 -15.23 -16.27 1.31
CA ALA A 82 -16.38 -16.61 0.50
C ALA A 82 -17.28 -17.68 1.12
N VAL A 83 -16.75 -18.57 1.94
CA VAL A 83 -17.54 -19.65 2.60
C VAL A 83 -18.00 -19.30 4.01
N MET A 84 -17.58 -18.15 4.56
CA MET A 84 -18.10 -17.67 5.84
C MET A 84 -19.51 -17.15 5.69
N SER A 85 -20.35 -17.44 6.69
CA SER A 85 -21.69 -16.82 6.77
C SER A 85 -21.59 -15.32 7.09
N GLU A 86 -22.63 -14.55 6.79
CA GLU A 86 -22.65 -13.11 7.12
C GLU A 86 -22.53 -12.87 8.63
N GLU A 87 -23.12 -13.76 9.45
CA GLU A 87 -23.00 -13.71 10.91
C GLU A 87 -21.55 -13.90 11.37
N GLN A 88 -20.80 -14.83 10.74
CA GLN A 88 -19.40 -15.05 11.05
C GLN A 88 -18.53 -13.86 10.65
N LYS A 89 -18.80 -13.25 9.49
CA LYS A 89 -18.10 -12.05 9.03
C LYS A 89 -18.36 -10.87 9.96
N GLN A 90 -19.64 -10.66 10.32
CA GLN A 90 -20.04 -9.59 11.22
C GLN A 90 -19.43 -9.77 12.61
N ALA A 91 -19.48 -10.97 13.18
CA ALA A 91 -18.87 -11.28 14.47
C ALA A 91 -17.35 -11.03 14.50
N LEU A 92 -16.64 -11.32 13.39
CA LEU A 92 -15.23 -10.99 13.28
C LEU A 92 -15.00 -9.46 13.30
N ILE A 93 -15.77 -8.73 12.50
CA ILE A 93 -15.65 -7.27 12.39
C ILE A 93 -15.94 -6.60 13.74
N GLU A 94 -17.02 -6.99 14.41
CA GLU A 94 -17.40 -6.47 15.72
C GLU A 94 -16.33 -6.75 16.76
N ARG A 95 -15.83 -7.98 16.84
CA ARG A 95 -14.75 -8.34 17.75
C ARG A 95 -13.50 -7.45 17.52
N VAL A 96 -13.06 -7.30 16.27
CA VAL A 96 -11.86 -6.48 15.96
C VAL A 96 -12.10 -5.02 16.35
N ARG A 97 -13.30 -4.49 16.17
CA ARG A 97 -13.66 -3.12 16.58
C ARG A 97 -13.69 -2.96 18.10
N GLU A 98 -14.26 -3.89 18.83
CA GLU A 98 -14.30 -3.89 20.29
C GLU A 98 -12.86 -3.92 20.86
N GLU A 99 -12.02 -4.82 20.34
CA GLU A 99 -10.61 -4.95 20.74
C GLU A 99 -9.81 -3.68 20.42
N ALA A 100 -10.17 -2.96 19.36
CA ALA A 100 -9.54 -1.70 18.96
C ALA A 100 -9.78 -0.55 19.96
N GLY A 101 -10.76 -0.65 20.85
CA GLY A 101 -11.07 0.41 21.82
C GLY A 101 -9.85 0.84 22.66
N ASN A 102 -9.00 -0.10 23.06
CA ASN A 102 -7.93 0.14 24.02
C ASN A 102 -6.50 -0.12 23.49
N ASN A 103 -6.35 -0.63 22.26
CA ASN A 103 -5.05 -1.06 21.74
C ASN A 103 -4.89 -0.71 20.27
N PHE A 104 -3.64 -0.83 19.76
CA PHE A 104 -3.37 -0.79 18.33
C PHE A 104 -4.13 -1.91 17.62
N HIS A 105 -4.90 -1.56 16.62
CA HIS A 105 -5.63 -2.51 15.77
C HIS A 105 -5.79 -1.98 14.37
N TYR A 106 -6.09 -2.90 13.45
CA TYR A 106 -6.47 -2.59 12.07
C TYR A 106 -7.42 -3.65 11.52
N LEU A 107 -8.19 -3.24 10.53
CA LEU A 107 -9.01 -4.08 9.68
C LEU A 107 -9.04 -3.46 8.28
N TYR A 108 -8.50 -4.13 7.29
CA TYR A 108 -8.54 -3.71 5.89
C TYR A 108 -8.31 -4.90 4.97
N ASN A 109 -8.57 -4.72 3.68
CA ASN A 109 -8.16 -5.70 2.68
C ASN A 109 -6.72 -5.41 2.26
N GLY A 110 -5.86 -6.43 2.33
CA GLY A 110 -4.45 -6.29 2.01
C GLY A 110 -3.94 -7.35 1.04
N TYR A 111 -2.87 -7.01 0.34
CA TYR A 111 -2.10 -7.92 -0.49
C TYR A 111 -0.61 -7.57 -0.41
N ASP A 112 0.18 -8.47 0.13
CA ASP A 112 1.62 -8.31 0.27
C ASP A 112 2.30 -8.72 -1.03
N VAL A 113 2.70 -7.72 -1.84
CA VAL A 113 3.26 -7.91 -3.18
C VAL A 113 4.64 -8.55 -3.11
N LEU A 114 5.45 -8.13 -2.13
CA LEU A 114 6.81 -8.65 -1.96
C LEU A 114 6.81 -10.10 -1.46
N ASP A 115 5.93 -10.45 -0.51
CA ASP A 115 5.78 -11.82 -0.02
C ASP A 115 5.24 -12.73 -1.12
N ALA A 116 4.27 -12.27 -1.90
CA ALA A 116 3.75 -13.00 -3.06
C ALA A 116 4.84 -13.30 -4.08
N ARG A 117 5.71 -12.32 -4.40
CA ARG A 117 6.87 -12.51 -5.28
C ARG A 117 7.82 -13.58 -4.72
N ARG A 118 8.18 -13.50 -3.44
CA ARG A 118 9.08 -14.48 -2.80
C ARG A 118 8.54 -15.90 -2.85
N LYS A 119 7.22 -16.04 -2.83
CA LYS A 119 6.52 -17.34 -2.89
C LYS A 119 6.16 -17.79 -4.31
N GLY A 120 6.49 -17.00 -5.33
CA GLY A 120 6.08 -17.29 -6.72
C GLY A 120 4.58 -17.25 -6.94
N GLN A 121 3.83 -16.53 -6.10
CA GLN A 121 2.38 -16.39 -6.20
C GLN A 121 2.01 -15.23 -7.13
N ASP A 122 0.93 -15.42 -7.88
CA ASP A 122 0.30 -14.40 -8.72
C ASP A 122 1.28 -13.60 -9.62
N PRO A 123 2.23 -14.27 -10.33
CA PRO A 123 3.25 -13.59 -11.12
C PRO A 123 2.67 -12.77 -12.29
N GLN A 124 1.41 -13.02 -12.65
CA GLN A 124 0.69 -12.31 -13.72
C GLN A 124 0.11 -10.97 -13.27
N LEU A 125 0.07 -10.65 -11.98
CA LEU A 125 -0.47 -9.38 -11.51
C LEU A 125 0.44 -8.22 -11.93
N PHE A 126 -0.14 -7.15 -12.43
CA PHE A 126 0.61 -5.94 -12.77
C PHE A 126 1.30 -5.31 -11.56
N LEU A 127 0.87 -5.61 -10.34
CA LEU A 127 1.56 -5.23 -9.11
C LEU A 127 2.99 -5.78 -9.02
N GLN A 128 3.33 -6.86 -9.73
CA GLN A 128 4.70 -7.33 -9.83
C GLN A 128 5.57 -6.35 -10.65
N THR A 129 5.01 -5.78 -11.71
CA THR A 129 5.67 -4.71 -12.48
C THR A 129 5.79 -3.43 -11.66
N PHE A 130 4.77 -3.11 -10.85
CA PHE A 130 4.84 -1.98 -9.92
C PHE A 130 5.92 -2.19 -8.85
N LEU A 131 6.07 -3.40 -8.31
CA LEU A 131 7.17 -3.73 -7.39
C LEU A 131 8.54 -3.53 -8.05
N ASP A 132 8.70 -3.94 -9.32
CA ASP A 132 9.95 -3.70 -10.07
C ASP A 132 10.21 -2.20 -10.27
N PHE A 133 9.17 -1.41 -10.47
CA PHE A 133 9.29 0.03 -10.56
C PHE A 133 9.77 0.66 -9.25
N VAL A 134 9.11 0.38 -8.12
CA VAL A 134 9.51 0.98 -6.83
C VAL A 134 10.89 0.48 -6.35
N GLY A 135 11.35 -0.65 -6.87
CA GLY A 135 12.71 -1.16 -6.67
C GLY A 135 13.73 -0.72 -7.71
N SER A 136 13.36 0.14 -8.67
CA SER A 136 14.23 0.56 -9.77
C SER A 136 15.07 1.79 -9.45
N ASP A 137 16.17 1.97 -10.20
CA ASP A 137 16.98 3.18 -10.12
C ASP A 137 16.18 4.45 -10.46
N GLU A 138 15.18 4.37 -11.35
CA GLU A 138 14.29 5.48 -11.67
C GLU A 138 13.59 6.00 -10.41
N TYR A 139 12.96 5.09 -9.65
CA TYR A 139 12.23 5.45 -8.43
C TYR A 139 13.19 5.87 -7.31
N PHE A 140 14.28 5.15 -7.10
CA PHE A 140 15.27 5.53 -6.09
C PHE A 140 15.88 6.89 -6.36
N ASN A 141 16.19 7.21 -7.63
CA ASN A 141 16.72 8.52 -8.00
C ASN A 141 15.70 9.64 -7.75
N PHE A 142 14.42 9.40 -8.07
CA PHE A 142 13.36 10.35 -7.76
C PHE A 142 13.27 10.61 -6.24
N ILE A 143 13.19 9.56 -5.44
CA ILE A 143 13.11 9.71 -3.98
C ILE A 143 14.33 10.44 -3.42
N ARG A 144 15.55 10.09 -3.87
CA ARG A 144 16.79 10.77 -3.44
C ARG A 144 16.77 12.25 -3.77
N GLN A 145 16.29 12.62 -4.95
CA GLN A 145 16.22 14.02 -5.36
C GLN A 145 15.22 14.81 -4.48
N VAL A 146 14.08 14.21 -4.14
CA VAL A 146 13.07 14.87 -3.30
C VAL A 146 13.48 14.90 -1.84
N SER A 147 13.99 13.81 -1.27
CA SER A 147 14.28 13.71 0.17
C SER A 147 15.68 14.22 0.55
N GLY A 148 16.61 14.27 -0.39
CA GLY A 148 18.02 14.54 -0.11
C GLY A 148 18.79 13.36 0.51
N ASP A 149 18.14 12.24 0.79
CA ASP A 149 18.76 11.05 1.35
C ASP A 149 19.35 10.15 0.25
N GLN A 150 20.52 9.58 0.50
CA GLN A 150 21.23 8.76 -0.46
C GLN A 150 21.29 7.27 -0.11
N VAL A 151 20.67 6.86 0.99
CA VAL A 151 20.86 5.52 1.58
C VAL A 151 19.77 4.51 1.18
N PHE A 152 18.80 4.88 0.35
CA PHE A 152 17.75 3.96 -0.09
C PHE A 152 18.28 2.85 -0.97
N ASN A 153 18.13 1.60 -0.53
CA ASN A 153 18.59 0.41 -1.25
C ASN A 153 17.59 -0.77 -1.19
N ARG A 154 16.48 -0.61 -0.46
CA ARG A 154 15.46 -1.64 -0.31
C ARG A 154 14.09 -1.00 -0.29
N VAL A 155 13.11 -1.73 -0.79
CA VAL A 155 11.70 -1.36 -0.72
C VAL A 155 10.89 -2.49 -0.11
N ASP A 156 9.81 -2.12 0.55
CA ASP A 156 8.68 -2.98 0.85
C ASP A 156 7.48 -2.47 0.04
N CYS A 157 6.60 -3.37 -0.35
CA CYS A 157 5.43 -3.02 -1.15
C CYS A 157 4.25 -3.92 -0.79
N HIS A 158 3.20 -3.31 -0.31
CA HIS A 158 1.92 -3.97 -0.14
C HIS A 158 0.79 -3.08 -0.67
N ALA A 159 -0.29 -3.70 -1.13
CA ALA A 159 -1.51 -3.00 -1.50
C ALA A 159 -2.52 -3.08 -0.37
N ALA A 160 -3.23 -1.99 -0.12
CA ALA A 160 -4.32 -1.91 0.85
C ALA A 160 -5.58 -1.34 0.20
N ARG A 161 -6.73 -1.92 0.53
CA ARG A 161 -8.04 -1.43 0.12
C ARG A 161 -8.94 -1.28 1.34
N TYR A 162 -9.39 -0.07 1.56
CA TYR A 162 -10.30 0.26 2.65
C TYR A 162 -11.75 0.26 2.14
N LEU A 163 -12.59 -0.56 2.73
CA LEU A 163 -14.04 -0.60 2.51
C LEU A 163 -14.76 0.10 3.67
N PRO A 164 -16.06 0.41 3.56
CA PRO A 164 -16.82 0.97 4.68
C PRO A 164 -16.63 0.16 5.97
N GLY A 165 -16.19 0.86 7.02
CA GLY A 165 -15.90 0.26 8.32
C GLY A 165 -14.50 -0.34 8.48
N HIS A 166 -13.65 -0.29 7.46
CA HIS A 166 -12.22 -0.60 7.60
C HIS A 166 -11.49 0.56 8.27
N PHE A 167 -10.41 0.23 8.97
CA PHE A 167 -9.60 1.21 9.69
C PHE A 167 -8.18 0.72 9.93
N LEU A 168 -7.29 1.67 10.17
CA LEU A 168 -5.96 1.47 10.72
C LEU A 168 -5.77 2.54 11.81
N LYS A 169 -5.52 2.12 13.03
CA LYS A 169 -5.29 3.05 14.15
C LYS A 169 -3.92 3.71 14.07
N GLU A 170 -3.76 4.72 14.87
CA GLU A 170 -2.49 5.42 15.07
C GLU A 170 -1.34 4.42 15.28
N HIS A 171 -0.26 4.64 14.55
CA HIS A 171 0.95 3.82 14.59
C HIS A 171 2.14 4.61 14.08
N VAL A 172 3.31 4.10 14.30
CA VAL A 172 4.55 4.56 13.69
C VAL A 172 5.06 3.49 12.74
N ASP A 173 5.51 3.91 11.56
CA ASP A 173 6.07 3.01 10.54
C ASP A 173 7.49 2.52 10.89
N SER A 174 8.10 3.08 11.93
CA SER A 174 9.42 2.65 12.37
C SER A 174 9.37 1.26 13.00
N SER A 175 10.30 0.41 12.58
CA SER A 175 10.52 -0.90 13.18
C SER A 175 11.98 -0.97 13.64
N PRO A 176 12.25 -1.38 14.89
CA PRO A 176 13.62 -1.53 15.37
C PRO A 176 14.41 -2.60 14.59
N PHE A 177 13.72 -3.46 13.83
CA PHE A 177 14.32 -4.53 13.05
C PHE A 177 14.51 -4.20 11.57
N GLU A 178 13.90 -3.13 11.05
CA GLU A 178 13.80 -2.88 9.60
C GLU A 178 14.39 -1.55 9.21
N ASN A 179 15.08 -0.81 10.00
CA ASN A 179 15.77 0.46 9.66
C ASN A 179 15.06 1.25 8.52
N ARG A 180 13.73 1.41 8.63
CA ARG A 180 12.92 2.15 7.64
C ARG A 180 13.28 3.61 7.70
N GLN A 181 13.66 4.17 6.55
CA GLN A 181 14.05 5.57 6.42
C GLN A 181 12.88 6.45 5.99
N MET A 182 11.95 5.88 5.21
CA MET A 182 10.83 6.61 4.64
C MET A 182 9.62 5.69 4.45
N ALA A 183 8.44 6.23 4.71
CA ALA A 183 7.17 5.66 4.26
C ALA A 183 6.68 6.41 3.02
N TYR A 184 6.10 5.68 2.09
CA TYR A 184 5.44 6.25 0.92
C TYR A 184 4.08 5.58 0.70
N VAL A 185 3.11 6.37 0.26
CA VAL A 185 1.76 5.88 -0.04
C VAL A 185 1.36 6.38 -1.41
N PHE A 186 1.08 5.46 -2.34
CA PHE A 186 0.45 5.78 -3.62
C PHE A 186 -1.07 5.62 -3.48
N ASN A 187 -1.81 6.69 -3.64
CA ASN A 187 -3.27 6.65 -3.63
C ASN A 187 -3.80 6.53 -5.06
N PHE A 188 -4.51 5.44 -5.34
CA PHE A 188 -5.11 5.16 -6.64
C PHE A 188 -6.64 5.30 -6.64
N THR A 189 -7.26 5.78 -5.56
CA THR A 189 -8.71 5.98 -5.51
C THR A 189 -9.13 7.09 -6.45
N ARG A 190 -9.92 6.76 -7.48
CA ARG A 190 -10.48 7.73 -8.41
C ARG A 190 -11.62 8.49 -7.76
N ASN A 191 -11.74 9.79 -8.12
CA ASN A 191 -12.82 10.65 -7.64
C ASN A 191 -12.96 10.63 -6.11
N TRP A 192 -11.83 10.50 -5.40
CA TRP A 192 -11.83 10.45 -3.95
C TRP A 192 -12.31 11.78 -3.37
N ASP A 193 -13.19 11.68 -2.38
CA ASP A 193 -13.67 12.79 -1.57
C ASP A 193 -13.40 12.52 -0.09
N ALA A 194 -13.19 13.57 0.70
CA ALA A 194 -12.93 13.46 2.14
C ALA A 194 -14.07 12.78 2.90
N ASP A 195 -15.30 12.95 2.43
CA ASP A 195 -16.49 12.32 3.02
C ASP A 195 -16.53 10.79 2.84
N PHE A 196 -15.72 10.24 1.93
CA PHE A 196 -15.59 8.79 1.77
C PHE A 196 -14.76 8.15 2.89
N GLY A 197 -14.06 8.95 3.68
CA GLY A 197 -13.11 8.46 4.69
C GLY A 197 -11.78 8.01 4.08
N GLY A 198 -11.03 7.19 4.82
CA GLY A 198 -9.70 6.73 4.38
C GLY A 198 -8.64 7.83 4.40
N LEU A 199 -8.84 8.84 5.22
CA LEU A 199 -7.88 9.92 5.45
C LEU A 199 -6.60 9.38 6.11
N THR A 200 -5.44 9.79 5.62
CA THR A 200 -4.18 9.66 6.35
C THR A 200 -4.02 10.89 7.23
N LEU A 201 -4.05 10.69 8.54
CA LEU A 201 -3.89 11.76 9.51
C LEU A 201 -2.46 11.70 10.07
N PHE A 202 -1.76 12.82 10.04
CA PHE A 202 -0.50 13.01 10.77
C PHE A 202 -0.86 13.65 12.10
N LEU A 203 -0.50 12.99 13.19
CA LEU A 203 -0.73 13.47 14.53
C LEU A 203 0.53 14.18 15.00
N ASP A 204 0.38 15.37 15.57
CA ASP A 204 1.47 16.07 16.24
C ASP A 204 1.55 15.51 17.68
N ASP A 205 2.76 15.35 18.21
CA ASP A 205 3.04 14.92 19.58
C ASP A 205 2.61 15.95 20.62
#